data_d517112aacf5d1a3eeb4d0b7ac5100e4
#
_entry.id   d517112aacf5d1a3eeb4d0b7ac5100e4
#
_cell.length_a   1.000
_cell.length_b   1.000
_cell.length_c   1.000
_cell.angle_alpha   90.00
_cell.angle_beta   90.00
_cell.angle_gamma   90.00
#
_symmetry.space_group_name_H-M   'P 1'
#
loop_
_entity.id
_entity.type
_entity.pdbx_description
1 polymer ?
#
loop_
_entity_poly.entity_id
_entity_poly.type
_entity_poly.pdbx_seq_one_letter_code
_entity_poly.pdbx_strand_id
1 'polypeptide(L)'
;ILPRLMLAHRPAGRGRPANRAPSAREIAEFSALLLEAGPVDLDARVEVLRDGGLPLARLLLDLLAPAARHLGALWEEDACDFLAVTEALGRLHAVSRRLCAELEDESIPANGRSVLLLPCPGETHVFGLSIVASFFREAGWDVTTAVPGPEVDPLTLLRTDWFDVVGLSLSCDVLLPALTKAVAEVRRDSRNREIRVLVGGPYFARYGGEAGIVGADACVSDACLAPAAAEALLDRQALAC
;
A
#
# COMPACT_ATOMS: atom_id res chain seq x y z
N ILE A 1 19.77 -8.40 -28.42
CA ILE A 1 18.83 -7.34 -28.85
C ILE A 1 17.95 -7.06 -27.66
N LEU A 2 18.26 -5.99 -26.93
CA LEU A 2 17.52 -5.55 -25.75
C LEU A 2 16.21 -4.87 -26.19
N PRO A 3 15.03 -5.25 -25.67
CA PRO A 3 13.85 -4.42 -25.84
C PRO A 3 13.94 -3.22 -24.89
N ARG A 4 13.86 -2.07 -25.45
CA ARG A 4 13.84 -0.76 -24.83
C ARG A 4 12.72 -0.64 -23.81
N LEU A 5 13.08 -0.29 -22.59
CA LEU A 5 12.22 0.43 -21.66
C LEU A 5 11.93 1.81 -22.28
N MET A 6 10.82 1.95 -22.98
CA MET A 6 10.29 3.25 -23.33
C MET A 6 9.44 3.76 -22.18
N LEU A 7 10.08 4.37 -21.19
CA LEU A 7 9.46 5.38 -20.37
C LEU A 7 8.95 6.47 -21.32
N ALA A 8 7.64 6.58 -21.47
CA ALA A 8 7.01 7.67 -22.17
C ALA A 8 7.37 8.98 -21.44
N HIS A 9 8.36 9.70 -21.95
CA HIS A 9 8.64 11.05 -21.53
C HIS A 9 7.48 11.94 -22.01
N ARG A 10 6.59 12.30 -21.08
CA ARG A 10 5.75 13.48 -21.24
C ARG A 10 6.69 14.70 -21.29
N PRO A 11 6.53 15.64 -22.23
CA PRO A 11 7.41 16.82 -22.30
C PRO A 11 7.24 17.64 -21.01
N ALA A 12 8.35 17.91 -20.35
CA ALA A 12 8.41 18.75 -19.18
C ALA A 12 7.88 20.16 -19.50
N GLY A 13 6.73 20.48 -18.95
CA GLY A 13 6.24 21.84 -18.83
C GLY A 13 7.24 22.68 -18.02
N ARG A 14 7.49 23.90 -18.47
CA ARG A 14 8.49 24.83 -17.98
C ARG A 14 8.45 25.03 -16.46
N GLY A 15 9.55 24.72 -15.79
CA GLY A 15 10.04 25.47 -14.62
C GLY A 15 9.19 25.39 -13.36
N ARG A 16 8.95 24.21 -12.79
CA ARG A 16 8.46 24.01 -11.42
C ARG A 16 9.44 23.12 -10.66
N PRO A 17 9.74 23.43 -9.38
CA PRO A 17 10.55 22.52 -8.56
C PRO A 17 9.77 21.22 -8.43
N ALA A 18 10.25 20.19 -9.15
CA ALA A 18 9.64 18.89 -9.22
C ALA A 18 9.79 18.17 -7.86
N ASN A 19 8.69 17.59 -7.39
CA ASN A 19 8.75 16.41 -6.53
C ASN A 19 9.18 16.62 -5.06
N ARG A 20 8.77 17.71 -4.42
CA ARG A 20 8.94 17.85 -2.98
C ARG A 20 7.81 17.11 -2.26
N ALA A 21 8.16 16.10 -1.42
CA ALA A 21 7.19 15.47 -0.52
C ALA A 21 6.52 16.53 0.40
N PRO A 22 5.24 16.35 0.74
CA PRO A 22 4.55 17.21 1.69
C PRO A 22 5.32 17.32 3.00
N SER A 23 5.45 18.54 3.51
CA SER A 23 6.06 18.80 4.81
C SER A 23 5.15 18.33 5.94
N ALA A 24 5.70 18.12 7.13
CA ALA A 24 4.92 17.82 8.33
C ALA A 24 3.80 18.86 8.59
N ARG A 25 4.05 20.12 8.26
CA ARG A 25 3.06 21.19 8.36
C ARG A 25 1.90 20.98 7.36
N GLU A 26 2.19 20.66 6.12
CA GLU A 26 1.16 20.40 5.09
C GLU A 26 0.31 19.17 5.42
N ILE A 27 0.93 18.13 6.01
CA ILE A 27 0.23 16.96 6.53
C ILE A 27 -0.70 17.34 7.69
N ALA A 28 -0.21 18.13 8.64
CA ALA A 28 -1.01 18.60 9.77
C ALA A 28 -2.17 19.50 9.32
N GLU A 29 -1.92 20.43 8.38
CA GLU A 29 -2.96 21.27 7.78
C GLU A 29 -4.02 20.43 7.05
N PHE A 30 -3.62 19.41 6.31
CA PHE A 30 -4.55 18.49 5.65
C PHE A 30 -5.36 17.68 6.66
N SER A 31 -4.73 17.21 7.73
CA SER A 31 -5.41 16.49 8.82
C SER A 31 -6.40 17.38 9.57
N ALA A 32 -6.06 18.66 9.76
CA ALA A 32 -6.98 19.64 10.35
C ALA A 32 -8.22 19.87 9.47
N LEU A 33 -8.05 19.96 8.14
CA LEU A 33 -9.17 20.02 7.20
C LEU A 33 -10.07 18.78 7.26
N LEU A 34 -9.49 17.59 7.45
CA LEU A 34 -10.27 16.36 7.64
C LEU A 34 -11.14 16.40 8.90
N LEU A 35 -10.68 17.08 9.96
CA LEU A 35 -11.38 17.21 11.25
C LEU A 35 -12.38 18.37 11.28
N GLU A 36 -12.37 19.28 10.30
CA GLU A 36 -13.30 20.41 10.27
C GLU A 36 -14.76 19.96 10.22
N ALA A 37 -15.61 20.62 10.99
CA ALA A 37 -17.05 20.38 10.95
C ALA A 37 -17.68 20.94 9.67
N GLY A 38 -18.48 20.14 9.00
CA GLY A 38 -19.22 20.57 7.80
C GLY A 38 -18.55 20.18 6.46
N PRO A 39 -19.04 20.70 5.34
CA PRO A 39 -18.51 20.39 4.03
C PRO A 39 -17.14 21.06 3.83
N VAL A 40 -16.12 20.25 3.51
CA VAL A 40 -14.76 20.69 3.22
C VAL A 40 -14.39 20.25 1.81
N ASP A 41 -13.82 21.14 1.04
CA ASP A 41 -13.33 20.83 -0.30
C ASP A 41 -11.89 20.26 -0.22
N LEU A 42 -11.82 18.98 0.12
CA LEU A 42 -10.56 18.24 0.17
C LEU A 42 -9.96 18.03 -1.23
N ASP A 43 -10.81 17.97 -2.25
CA ASP A 43 -10.38 17.78 -3.63
C ASP A 43 -9.60 19.00 -4.12
N ALA A 44 -10.09 20.21 -3.83
CA ALA A 44 -9.34 21.43 -4.14
C ALA A 44 -7.95 21.45 -3.50
N ARG A 45 -7.81 20.96 -2.25
CA ARG A 45 -6.51 20.88 -1.58
C ARG A 45 -5.58 19.85 -2.23
N VAL A 46 -6.11 18.70 -2.64
CA VAL A 46 -5.37 17.68 -3.37
C VAL A 46 -4.90 18.22 -4.72
N GLU A 47 -5.77 18.90 -5.48
CA GLU A 47 -5.42 19.47 -6.78
C GLU A 47 -4.32 20.54 -6.68
N VAL A 48 -4.32 21.38 -5.65
CA VAL A 48 -3.24 22.34 -5.39
C VAL A 48 -1.88 21.62 -5.26
N LEU A 49 -1.83 20.47 -4.61
CA LEU A 49 -0.60 19.68 -4.46
C LEU A 49 -0.21 18.99 -5.78
N ARG A 50 -1.18 18.48 -6.52
CA ARG A 50 -0.97 17.90 -7.87
C ARG A 50 -0.43 18.95 -8.84
N ASP A 51 -1.04 20.13 -8.85
CA ASP A 51 -0.58 21.27 -9.61
C ASP A 51 0.82 21.72 -9.15
N GLY A 52 1.18 21.48 -7.90
CA GLY A 52 2.53 21.61 -7.35
C GLY A 52 3.54 20.62 -7.94
N GLY A 53 3.08 19.62 -8.73
CA GLY A 53 3.92 18.61 -9.37
C GLY A 53 4.06 17.33 -8.54
N LEU A 54 3.25 17.12 -7.50
CA LEU A 54 3.28 15.87 -6.73
C LEU A 54 2.55 14.76 -7.50
N PRO A 55 3.22 13.65 -7.84
CA PRO A 55 2.58 12.52 -8.53
C PRO A 55 1.48 11.87 -7.68
N LEU A 56 0.49 11.26 -8.33
CA LEU A 56 -0.64 10.61 -7.69
C LEU A 56 -0.21 9.55 -6.65
N ALA A 57 0.73 8.68 -7.02
CA ALA A 57 1.30 7.69 -6.12
C ALA A 57 1.93 8.33 -4.85
N ARG A 58 2.58 9.49 -5.00
CA ARG A 58 3.20 10.20 -3.86
C ARG A 58 2.16 10.92 -3.01
N LEU A 59 1.04 11.38 -3.56
CA LEU A 59 -0.10 11.88 -2.78
C LEU A 59 -0.64 10.79 -1.84
N LEU A 60 -0.81 9.58 -2.36
CA LEU A 60 -1.27 8.44 -1.55
C LEU A 60 -0.30 8.09 -0.42
N LEU A 61 1.02 8.05 -0.70
CA LEU A 61 2.03 7.61 0.26
C LEU A 61 2.54 8.73 1.17
N ASP A 62 2.72 9.95 0.66
CA ASP A 62 3.41 11.02 1.38
C ASP A 62 2.42 12.04 2.00
N LEU A 63 1.14 12.03 1.58
CA LEU A 63 0.10 12.86 2.20
C LEU A 63 -0.93 12.02 2.95
N LEU A 64 -1.66 11.11 2.24
CA LEU A 64 -2.80 10.43 2.85
C LEU A 64 -2.39 9.42 3.93
N ALA A 65 -1.37 8.60 3.67
CA ALA A 65 -0.91 7.64 4.68
C ALA A 65 -0.31 8.33 5.93
N PRO A 66 0.49 9.41 5.83
CA PRO A 66 0.86 10.21 6.99
C PRO A 66 -0.30 10.90 7.70
N ALA A 67 -1.29 11.42 6.96
CA ALA A 67 -2.48 12.04 7.56
C ALA A 67 -3.29 11.02 8.38
N ALA A 68 -3.45 9.79 7.88
CA ALA A 68 -4.08 8.71 8.65
C ALA A 68 -3.37 8.46 9.99
N ARG A 69 -2.03 8.40 9.96
CA ARG A 69 -1.22 8.23 11.19
C ARG A 69 -1.34 9.42 12.13
N HIS A 70 -1.37 10.64 11.59
CA HIS A 70 -1.53 11.85 12.39
C HIS A 70 -2.91 11.90 13.07
N LEU A 71 -3.99 11.52 12.37
CA LEU A 71 -5.32 11.37 12.98
C LEU A 71 -5.32 10.34 14.12
N GLY A 72 -4.63 9.20 13.92
CA GLY A 72 -4.45 8.20 14.96
C GLY A 72 -3.72 8.75 16.20
N ALA A 73 -2.63 9.50 16.01
CA ALA A 73 -1.90 10.13 17.10
C ALA A 73 -2.76 11.16 17.85
N LEU A 74 -3.53 12.01 17.16
CA LEU A 74 -4.46 12.96 17.78
C LEU A 74 -5.54 12.26 18.62
N TRP A 75 -5.99 11.09 18.19
CA TRP A 75 -6.90 10.25 18.95
C TRP A 75 -6.24 9.68 20.22
N GLU A 76 -5.03 9.11 20.11
CA GLU A 76 -4.27 8.55 21.24
C GLU A 76 -3.91 9.62 22.28
N GLU A 77 -3.75 10.88 21.86
CA GLU A 77 -3.45 12.04 22.72
C GLU A 77 -4.70 12.74 23.27
N ASP A 78 -5.91 12.17 23.06
CA ASP A 78 -7.19 12.79 23.42
C ASP A 78 -7.39 14.21 22.84
N ALA A 79 -6.72 14.52 21.73
CA ALA A 79 -6.80 15.82 21.04
C ALA A 79 -8.05 15.96 20.15
N CYS A 80 -8.76 14.88 19.87
CA CYS A 80 -10.03 14.85 19.15
C CYS A 80 -10.95 13.77 19.72
N ASP A 81 -12.27 13.97 19.59
CA ASP A 81 -13.26 12.99 20.05
C ASP A 81 -13.47 11.86 19.02
N PHE A 82 -14.18 10.81 19.46
CA PHE A 82 -14.46 9.61 18.65
C PHE A 82 -15.22 9.95 17.35
N LEU A 83 -16.20 10.86 17.43
CA LEU A 83 -17.01 11.23 16.28
C LEU A 83 -16.15 11.98 15.25
N ALA A 84 -15.39 12.97 15.70
CA ALA A 84 -14.51 13.77 14.83
C ALA A 84 -13.48 12.91 14.10
N VAL A 85 -12.79 11.99 14.80
CA VAL A 85 -11.79 11.12 14.17
C VAL A 85 -12.45 10.12 13.21
N THR A 86 -13.64 9.61 13.52
CA THR A 86 -14.38 8.68 12.67
C THR A 86 -14.82 9.37 11.37
N GLU A 87 -15.34 10.58 11.45
CA GLU A 87 -15.70 11.38 10.26
C GLU A 87 -14.47 11.73 9.42
N ALA A 88 -13.37 12.15 10.06
CA ALA A 88 -12.12 12.47 9.39
C ALA A 88 -11.56 11.27 8.63
N LEU A 89 -11.57 10.08 9.24
CA LEU A 89 -11.16 8.84 8.57
C LEU A 89 -12.10 8.47 7.42
N GLY A 90 -13.40 8.67 7.57
CA GLY A 90 -14.37 8.47 6.49
C GLY A 90 -14.08 9.36 5.27
N ARG A 91 -13.78 10.64 5.49
CA ARG A 91 -13.36 11.60 4.45
C ARG A 91 -12.04 11.21 3.81
N LEU A 92 -11.05 10.82 4.62
CA LEU A 92 -9.75 10.35 4.13
C LEU A 92 -9.89 9.12 3.24
N HIS A 93 -10.73 8.16 3.64
CA HIS A 93 -11.04 6.99 2.83
C HIS A 93 -11.74 7.35 1.51
N ALA A 94 -12.63 8.36 1.50
CA ALA A 94 -13.28 8.82 0.27
C ALA A 94 -12.28 9.40 -0.72
N VAL A 95 -11.39 10.29 -0.26
CA VAL A 95 -10.30 10.84 -1.08
C VAL A 95 -9.38 9.74 -1.59
N SER A 96 -8.97 8.81 -0.70
CA SER A 96 -8.10 7.68 -1.08
C SER A 96 -8.71 6.83 -2.17
N ARG A 97 -10.00 6.44 -2.05
CA ARG A 97 -10.69 5.63 -3.08
C ARG A 97 -10.72 6.33 -4.43
N ARG A 98 -10.98 7.64 -4.46
CA ARG A 98 -10.97 8.41 -5.71
C ARG A 98 -9.58 8.41 -6.35
N LEU A 99 -8.53 8.72 -5.58
CA LEU A 99 -7.16 8.75 -6.10
C LEU A 99 -6.67 7.36 -6.52
N CYS A 100 -7.06 6.30 -5.80
CA CYS A 100 -6.77 4.93 -6.20
C CYS A 100 -7.47 4.56 -7.52
N ALA A 101 -8.74 4.96 -7.70
CA ALA A 101 -9.46 4.72 -8.95
C ALA A 101 -8.80 5.45 -10.13
N GLU A 102 -8.37 6.71 -9.95
CA GLU A 102 -7.61 7.45 -10.98
C GLU A 102 -6.30 6.74 -11.34
N LEU A 103 -5.59 6.19 -10.34
CA LEU A 103 -4.36 5.45 -10.56
C LEU A 103 -4.62 4.16 -11.35
N GLU A 104 -5.69 3.46 -11.02
CA GLU A 104 -6.10 2.21 -11.68
C GLU A 104 -6.60 2.45 -13.12
N ASP A 105 -7.18 3.61 -13.43
CA ASP A 105 -7.56 4.01 -14.79
C ASP A 105 -6.35 4.19 -15.72
N GLU A 106 -5.17 4.47 -15.17
CA GLU A 106 -3.88 4.55 -15.90
C GLU A 106 -3.21 3.17 -16.03
N SER A 107 -3.86 2.08 -15.63
CA SER A 107 -3.28 0.75 -15.56
C SER A 107 -2.82 0.19 -16.91
N ILE A 108 -1.76 -0.63 -16.87
CA ILE A 108 -1.33 -1.42 -18.02
C ILE A 108 -2.21 -2.66 -18.20
N PRO A 109 -2.23 -3.27 -19.40
CA PRO A 109 -2.95 -4.54 -19.61
C PRO A 109 -2.55 -5.62 -18.63
N ALA A 110 -3.51 -6.50 -18.29
CA ALA A 110 -3.29 -7.62 -17.37
C ALA A 110 -2.05 -8.44 -17.76
N ASN A 111 -1.16 -8.66 -16.80
CA ASN A 111 0.10 -9.40 -16.98
C ASN A 111 -0.03 -10.91 -16.69
N GLY A 112 -1.21 -11.39 -16.32
CA GLY A 112 -1.51 -12.78 -16.00
C GLY A 112 -0.97 -13.25 -14.64
N ARG A 113 -0.45 -12.35 -13.81
CA ARG A 113 0.07 -12.64 -12.46
C ARG A 113 -0.97 -12.29 -11.41
N SER A 114 -0.98 -13.02 -10.30
CA SER A 114 -1.94 -12.87 -9.21
C SER A 114 -1.26 -12.65 -7.87
N VAL A 115 -1.81 -11.75 -7.07
CA VAL A 115 -1.31 -11.44 -5.73
C VAL A 115 -2.44 -11.46 -4.71
N LEU A 116 -2.18 -12.09 -3.57
CA LEU A 116 -3.03 -12.00 -2.38
C LEU A 116 -2.37 -11.05 -1.37
N LEU A 117 -3.07 -9.98 -1.01
CA LEU A 117 -2.60 -8.98 -0.04
C LEU A 117 -3.36 -9.13 1.27
N LEU A 118 -2.61 -9.30 2.36
CA LEU A 118 -3.13 -9.56 3.69
C LEU A 118 -2.49 -8.63 4.72
N PRO A 119 -3.24 -8.17 5.74
CA PRO A 119 -2.63 -7.67 6.95
C PRO A 119 -2.00 -8.83 7.73
N CYS A 120 -0.95 -8.56 8.50
CA CYS A 120 -0.42 -9.50 9.48
C CYS A 120 -1.55 -9.90 10.45
N PRO A 121 -1.63 -11.18 10.89
CA PRO A 121 -2.60 -11.58 11.90
C PRO A 121 -2.51 -10.71 13.16
N GLY A 122 -3.65 -10.15 13.60
CA GLY A 122 -3.74 -9.18 14.69
C GLY A 122 -3.57 -7.72 14.27
N GLU A 123 -3.25 -7.45 13.00
CA GLU A 123 -3.14 -6.10 12.47
C GLU A 123 -4.52 -5.50 12.20
N THR A 124 -4.74 -4.29 12.71
CA THR A 124 -5.99 -3.53 12.51
C THR A 124 -5.84 -2.40 11.50
N HIS A 125 -4.59 -2.02 11.14
CA HIS A 125 -4.29 -0.92 10.24
C HIS A 125 -4.28 -1.40 8.79
N VAL A 126 -5.44 -1.38 8.15
CA VAL A 126 -5.61 -1.88 6.77
C VAL A 126 -5.63 -0.78 5.69
N PHE A 127 -5.62 0.50 6.09
CA PHE A 127 -5.67 1.62 5.14
C PHE A 127 -4.55 1.56 4.08
N GLY A 128 -3.31 1.32 4.52
CA GLY A 128 -2.17 1.20 3.60
C GLY A 128 -2.26 0.02 2.63
N LEU A 129 -2.98 -1.03 3.00
CA LEU A 129 -3.13 -2.22 2.16
C LEU A 129 -3.93 -1.92 0.88
N SER A 130 -4.97 -1.06 0.97
CA SER A 130 -5.75 -0.64 -0.19
C SER A 130 -4.92 0.16 -1.20
N ILE A 131 -4.00 0.99 -0.70
CA ILE A 131 -3.06 1.75 -1.54
C ILE A 131 -2.09 0.81 -2.27
N VAL A 132 -1.53 -0.19 -1.56
CA VAL A 132 -0.66 -1.20 -2.18
C VAL A 132 -1.42 -1.99 -3.24
N ALA A 133 -2.69 -2.35 -2.98
CA ALA A 133 -3.54 -3.04 -3.94
C ALA A 133 -3.69 -2.25 -5.26
N SER A 134 -3.86 -0.93 -5.18
CA SER A 134 -3.98 -0.08 -6.37
C SER A 134 -2.68 -0.03 -7.17
N PHE A 135 -1.51 -0.03 -6.53
CA PHE A 135 -0.24 -0.13 -7.26
C PHE A 135 -0.07 -1.46 -8.01
N PHE A 136 -0.50 -2.56 -7.42
CA PHE A 136 -0.49 -3.85 -8.11
C PHE A 136 -1.47 -3.86 -9.29
N ARG A 137 -2.69 -3.29 -9.14
CA ARG A 137 -3.66 -3.19 -10.26
C ARG A 137 -3.16 -2.27 -11.36
N GLU A 138 -2.57 -1.11 -11.02
CA GLU A 138 -1.90 -0.23 -11.99
C GLU A 138 -0.84 -0.99 -12.80
N ALA A 139 -0.08 -1.88 -12.15
CA ALA A 139 0.92 -2.74 -12.77
C ALA A 139 0.34 -3.98 -13.50
N GLY A 140 -0.98 -4.07 -13.66
CA GLY A 140 -1.67 -5.12 -14.42
C GLY A 140 -1.80 -6.46 -13.71
N TRP A 141 -1.62 -6.51 -12.38
CA TRP A 141 -1.80 -7.73 -11.59
C TRP A 141 -3.28 -7.99 -11.27
N ASP A 142 -3.65 -9.26 -11.21
CA ASP A 142 -4.90 -9.68 -10.55
C ASP A 142 -4.72 -9.63 -9.04
N VAL A 143 -5.52 -8.79 -8.36
CA VAL A 143 -5.31 -8.47 -6.94
C VAL A 143 -6.50 -8.90 -6.11
N THR A 144 -6.26 -9.84 -5.21
CA THR A 144 -7.18 -10.19 -4.13
C THR A 144 -6.69 -9.57 -2.82
N THR A 145 -7.58 -8.90 -2.11
CA THR A 145 -7.33 -8.41 -0.74
C THR A 145 -8.27 -9.13 0.21
N ALA A 146 -7.74 -9.67 1.30
CA ALA A 146 -8.55 -10.29 2.34
C ALA A 146 -8.15 -9.77 3.71
N VAL A 147 -9.11 -9.14 4.39
CA VAL A 147 -8.98 -8.77 5.81
C VAL A 147 -9.59 -9.92 6.60
N PRO A 148 -8.83 -10.56 7.53
CA PRO A 148 -9.35 -11.65 8.34
C PRO A 148 -10.59 -11.22 9.13
N GLY A 149 -11.60 -12.06 9.12
CA GLY A 149 -12.86 -11.83 9.83
C GLY A 149 -13.63 -13.13 10.04
N PRO A 150 -14.80 -13.07 10.67
CA PRO A 150 -15.59 -14.28 10.99
C PRO A 150 -15.95 -15.12 9.76
N GLU A 151 -16.06 -14.48 8.59
CA GLU A 151 -16.50 -15.12 7.34
C GLU A 151 -15.37 -15.34 6.35
N VAL A 152 -14.19 -14.76 6.59
CA VAL A 152 -13.05 -14.80 5.66
C VAL A 152 -11.82 -15.37 6.37
N ASP A 153 -11.48 -16.63 6.02
CA ASP A 153 -10.20 -17.23 6.37
C ASP A 153 -9.24 -17.14 5.16
N PRO A 154 -8.20 -16.28 5.24
CA PRO A 154 -7.22 -16.15 4.16
C PRO A 154 -6.52 -17.45 3.79
N LEU A 155 -6.38 -18.39 4.71
CA LEU A 155 -5.79 -19.70 4.44
C LEU A 155 -6.68 -20.56 3.53
N THR A 156 -8.00 -20.36 3.59
CA THR A 156 -8.92 -21.01 2.65
C THR A 156 -8.67 -20.54 1.23
N LEU A 157 -8.52 -19.22 1.01
CA LEU A 157 -8.17 -18.67 -0.31
C LEU A 157 -6.86 -19.26 -0.84
N LEU A 158 -5.83 -19.36 0.01
CA LEU A 158 -4.53 -19.94 -0.38
C LEU A 158 -4.61 -21.42 -0.79
N ARG A 159 -5.56 -22.16 -0.22
CA ARG A 159 -5.77 -23.59 -0.55
C ARG A 159 -6.58 -23.80 -1.82
N THR A 160 -7.54 -22.90 -2.08
CA THR A 160 -8.49 -23.03 -3.20
C THR A 160 -8.01 -22.34 -4.45
N ASP A 161 -7.41 -21.17 -4.33
CA ASP A 161 -7.05 -20.31 -5.43
C ASP A 161 -5.54 -20.30 -5.68
N TRP A 162 -5.16 -19.93 -6.90
CA TRP A 162 -3.76 -19.78 -7.27
C TRP A 162 -3.32 -18.36 -7.08
N PHE A 163 -2.22 -18.17 -6.35
CA PHE A 163 -1.52 -16.89 -6.25
C PHE A 163 -0.04 -17.10 -6.54
N ASP A 164 0.56 -16.16 -7.29
CA ASP A 164 2.00 -16.15 -7.56
C ASP A 164 2.76 -15.55 -6.38
N VAL A 165 2.16 -14.53 -5.75
CA VAL A 165 2.73 -13.79 -4.63
C VAL A 165 1.70 -13.60 -3.52
N VAL A 166 2.16 -13.66 -2.26
CA VAL A 166 1.42 -13.15 -1.09
C VAL A 166 2.18 -11.97 -0.53
N GLY A 167 1.49 -10.84 -0.33
CA GLY A 167 2.00 -9.65 0.36
C GLY A 167 1.43 -9.57 1.78
N LEU A 168 2.28 -9.45 2.79
CA LEU A 168 1.90 -9.30 4.19
C LEU A 168 2.33 -7.94 4.71
N SER A 169 1.39 -7.17 5.29
CA SER A 169 1.64 -5.84 5.86
C SER A 169 1.76 -5.89 7.37
N LEU A 170 2.80 -5.23 7.92
CA LEU A 170 3.08 -5.12 9.35
C LEU A 170 3.26 -3.67 9.77
N SER A 171 2.59 -3.23 10.84
CA SER A 171 2.71 -1.88 11.38
C SER A 171 3.60 -1.77 12.62
N CYS A 172 3.71 -2.80 13.43
CA CYS A 172 4.45 -2.78 14.70
C CYS A 172 5.22 -4.08 14.97
N ASP A 173 6.25 -3.99 15.78
CA ASP A 173 7.17 -5.08 16.15
C ASP A 173 6.52 -6.17 17.00
N VAL A 174 5.51 -5.81 17.81
CA VAL A 174 4.78 -6.76 18.67
C VAL A 174 4.18 -7.92 17.85
N LEU A 175 3.84 -7.68 16.58
CA LEU A 175 3.26 -8.67 15.68
C LEU A 175 4.31 -9.46 14.85
N LEU A 176 5.62 -9.21 15.01
CA LEU A 176 6.66 -9.97 14.29
C LEU A 176 6.56 -11.49 14.46
N PRO A 177 6.31 -12.04 15.67
CA PRO A 177 6.10 -13.49 15.83
C PRO A 177 4.87 -14.00 15.06
N ALA A 178 3.79 -13.21 15.01
CA ALA A 178 2.60 -13.55 14.25
C ALA A 178 2.87 -13.52 12.73
N LEU A 179 3.66 -12.55 12.26
CA LEU A 179 4.09 -12.46 10.87
C LEU A 179 4.93 -13.69 10.47
N THR A 180 5.92 -14.07 11.28
CA THR A 180 6.76 -15.25 11.02
C THR A 180 5.92 -16.52 10.92
N LYS A 181 4.94 -16.68 11.83
CA LYS A 181 4.00 -17.79 11.77
C LYS A 181 3.15 -17.76 10.51
N ALA A 182 2.62 -16.59 10.15
CA ALA A 182 1.81 -16.42 8.93
C ALA A 182 2.59 -16.77 7.66
N VAL A 183 3.85 -16.36 7.56
CA VAL A 183 4.72 -16.74 6.43
C VAL A 183 4.87 -18.26 6.33
N ALA A 184 5.11 -18.93 7.45
CA ALA A 184 5.21 -20.39 7.48
C ALA A 184 3.90 -21.08 7.09
N GLU A 185 2.74 -20.54 7.52
CA GLU A 185 1.42 -21.04 7.15
C GLU A 185 1.14 -20.84 5.66
N VAL A 186 1.46 -19.67 5.09
CA VAL A 186 1.35 -19.39 3.65
C VAL A 186 2.10 -20.45 2.84
N ARG A 187 3.36 -20.72 3.18
CA ARG A 187 4.18 -21.71 2.47
C ARG A 187 3.65 -23.13 2.59
N ARG A 188 3.13 -23.50 3.78
CA ARG A 188 2.57 -24.82 4.04
C ARG A 188 1.24 -25.05 3.32
N ASP A 189 0.37 -24.06 3.33
CA ASP A 189 -1.04 -24.20 2.97
C ASP A 189 -1.35 -23.76 1.53
N SER A 190 -0.45 -23.00 0.89
CA SER A 190 -0.66 -22.52 -0.47
C SER A 190 -0.79 -23.67 -1.47
N ARG A 191 -1.76 -23.53 -2.37
CA ARG A 191 -1.90 -24.38 -3.57
C ARG A 191 -0.68 -24.28 -4.49
N ASN A 192 -0.10 -23.08 -4.61
CA ASN A 192 1.17 -22.85 -5.29
C ASN A 192 2.33 -23.16 -4.35
N ARG A 193 3.04 -24.28 -4.57
CA ARG A 193 4.17 -24.70 -3.75
C ARG A 193 5.41 -23.80 -3.90
N GLU A 194 5.44 -22.99 -4.93
CA GLU A 194 6.51 -22.05 -5.23
C GLU A 194 6.11 -20.60 -4.95
N ILE A 195 5.03 -20.40 -4.19
CA ILE A 195 4.51 -19.07 -3.85
C ILE A 195 5.60 -18.18 -3.26
N ARG A 196 5.66 -16.95 -3.72
CA ARG A 196 6.57 -15.93 -3.18
C ARG A 196 5.89 -15.12 -2.10
N VAL A 197 6.65 -14.83 -1.05
CA VAL A 197 6.15 -14.04 0.08
C VAL A 197 6.90 -12.72 0.15
N LEU A 198 6.14 -11.64 -0.01
CA LEU A 198 6.59 -10.27 0.11
C LEU A 198 6.11 -9.70 1.45
N VAL A 199 6.98 -9.06 2.20
CA VAL A 199 6.60 -8.35 3.42
C VAL A 199 6.84 -6.86 3.29
N GLY A 200 6.00 -6.06 3.94
CA GLY A 200 6.09 -4.61 3.91
C GLY A 200 5.27 -3.94 5.01
N GLY A 201 5.00 -2.66 4.83
CA GLY A 201 4.19 -1.87 5.75
C GLY A 201 5.00 -0.91 6.61
N PRO A 202 4.34 -0.14 7.50
CA PRO A 202 4.96 0.92 8.29
C PRO A 202 6.15 0.49 9.14
N TYR A 203 6.13 -0.73 9.66
CA TYR A 203 7.27 -1.28 10.43
C TYR A 203 8.53 -1.34 9.57
N PHE A 204 8.45 -1.96 8.39
CA PHE A 204 9.61 -2.13 7.50
C PHE A 204 10.04 -0.79 6.87
N ALA A 205 9.11 0.11 6.61
CA ALA A 205 9.44 1.45 6.12
C ALA A 205 10.24 2.26 7.15
N ARG A 206 9.98 2.06 8.46
CA ARG A 206 10.63 2.79 9.54
C ARG A 206 11.95 2.19 9.98
N TYR A 207 11.99 0.88 10.13
CA TYR A 207 13.15 0.19 10.75
C TYR A 207 14.00 -0.56 9.72
N GLY A 208 13.56 -0.67 8.49
CA GLY A 208 14.13 -1.59 7.52
C GLY A 208 13.89 -3.03 7.95
N GLY A 209 14.65 -3.94 7.40
CA GLY A 209 14.62 -5.34 7.81
C GLY A 209 15.03 -6.28 6.68
N GLU A 210 15.60 -7.41 7.07
CA GLU A 210 15.85 -8.49 6.13
C GLU A 210 14.63 -9.41 6.09
N ALA A 211 14.12 -9.66 4.89
CA ALA A 211 12.99 -10.55 4.67
C ALA A 211 13.20 -11.95 5.30
N GLY A 212 14.43 -12.42 5.30
CA GLY A 212 14.84 -13.72 5.87
C GLY A 212 14.55 -13.88 7.36
N ILE A 213 14.50 -12.80 8.15
CA ILE A 213 14.22 -12.86 9.59
C ILE A 213 12.81 -13.46 9.85
N VAL A 214 11.85 -13.15 8.97
CA VAL A 214 10.49 -13.68 9.05
C VAL A 214 10.22 -14.82 8.04
N GLY A 215 11.25 -15.25 7.30
CA GLY A 215 11.13 -16.30 6.30
C GLY A 215 10.50 -15.88 4.97
N ALA A 216 10.40 -14.57 4.71
CA ALA A 216 9.89 -14.02 3.45
C ALA A 216 10.98 -13.98 2.37
N ASP A 217 10.57 -13.85 1.09
CA ASP A 217 11.48 -13.81 -0.06
C ASP A 217 12.01 -12.39 -0.33
N ALA A 218 11.20 -11.36 -0.03
CA ALA A 218 11.61 -9.97 -0.11
C ALA A 218 10.87 -9.09 0.90
N CYS A 219 11.52 -7.95 1.20
CA CYS A 219 10.95 -6.89 2.03
C CYS A 219 10.92 -5.59 1.22
N VAL A 220 9.81 -4.87 1.32
CA VAL A 220 9.61 -3.59 0.62
C VAL A 220 9.27 -2.49 1.62
N SER A 221 10.09 -1.45 1.63
CA SER A 221 9.91 -0.26 2.47
C SER A 221 9.10 0.85 1.80
N ASP A 222 9.06 0.89 0.46
CA ASP A 222 8.24 1.81 -0.33
C ASP A 222 7.20 1.04 -1.13
N ALA A 223 5.93 1.28 -0.83
CA ALA A 223 4.80 0.56 -1.41
C ALA A 223 4.70 0.68 -2.94
N CYS A 224 5.17 1.79 -3.54
CA CYS A 224 5.24 1.95 -4.99
C CYS A 224 6.13 0.89 -5.67
N LEU A 225 7.12 0.37 -4.94
CA LEU A 225 8.08 -0.61 -5.46
C LEU A 225 7.59 -2.06 -5.29
N ALA A 226 6.46 -2.28 -4.62
CA ALA A 226 5.98 -3.63 -4.32
C ALA A 226 5.70 -4.47 -5.58
N PRO A 227 5.04 -3.95 -6.64
CA PRO A 227 4.82 -4.73 -7.85
C PRO A 227 6.13 -5.12 -8.53
N ALA A 228 7.07 -4.18 -8.68
CA ALA A 228 8.37 -4.45 -9.30
C ALA A 228 9.22 -5.45 -8.48
N ALA A 229 9.16 -5.39 -7.15
CA ALA A 229 9.81 -6.35 -6.27
C ALA A 229 9.21 -7.77 -6.42
N ALA A 230 7.88 -7.86 -6.52
CA ALA A 230 7.17 -9.11 -6.76
C ALA A 230 7.56 -9.74 -8.12
N GLU A 231 7.61 -8.93 -9.18
CA GLU A 231 8.07 -9.36 -10.51
C GLU A 231 9.50 -9.90 -10.47
N ALA A 232 10.41 -9.17 -9.83
CA ALA A 232 11.81 -9.60 -9.71
C ALA A 232 11.97 -10.92 -8.93
N LEU A 233 11.05 -11.29 -8.05
CA LEU A 233 11.04 -12.59 -7.38
C LEU A 233 10.65 -13.72 -8.33
N LEU A 234 9.65 -13.49 -9.17
CA LEU A 234 9.17 -14.49 -10.13
C LEU A 234 10.15 -14.68 -11.29
N ASP A 235 10.76 -13.60 -11.79
CA ASP A 235 11.72 -13.66 -12.90
C ASP A 235 13.00 -14.41 -12.49
N ARG A 236 13.47 -14.25 -11.24
CA ARG A 236 14.60 -15.03 -10.70
C ARG A 236 14.32 -16.51 -10.65
N GLN A 237 13.09 -16.90 -10.39
CA GLN A 237 12.67 -18.29 -10.41
C GLN A 237 12.70 -18.87 -11.84
N ALA A 238 12.17 -18.13 -12.81
CA ALA A 238 12.18 -18.55 -14.21
C ALA A 238 13.58 -18.76 -14.79
N LEU A 239 14.59 -18.08 -14.24
CA LEU A 239 16.01 -18.22 -14.65
C LEU A 239 16.73 -19.38 -13.91
N ALA A 240 16.13 -19.92 -12.84
CA ALA A 240 16.72 -20.99 -12.03
C ALA A 240 16.19 -22.39 -12.40
N CYS A 241 15.16 -22.46 -13.26
CA CYS A 241 14.60 -23.68 -13.84
C CYS A 241 15.17 -23.94 -15.24
#